data_5ea954ee5da4a77d127f309704816cd7
#
_entry.id   5ea954ee5da4a77d127f309704816cd7
#
_cell.length_a   1.000
_cell.length_b   1.000
_cell.length_c   1.000
_cell.angle_alpha   90.00
_cell.angle_beta   90.00
_cell.angle_gamma   90.00
#
_symmetry.space_group_name_H-M   'P 1'
#
loop_
_entity.id
_entity.type
_entity.pdbx_description
1 polymer ?
#
loop_
_entity_poly.entity_id
_entity_poly.type
_entity_poly.pdbx_seq_one_letter_code
_entity_poly.pdbx_strand_id
1 'polypeptide(L)'
;MNISLKNTVFVFDLDDTLYKEADYHASGVRAVAKKVKSLYGVDVYSYLQSCIKHDEADLWGALCLHLDLPLTEKQSFIWEYRLHQPDITLSRANQNLLALLEETAAGLAILTDGRSTTQRLKLKALGLAHLPCFISGEHGGADKPDPRRFQQIANKFPNYDYLYIGDNPNKDFLAPNQLRWKTCGLTGDHRNIYSQEVSHLDKSYWPQYWITELTELTGLINA
;
A
#
# COMPACT_ATOMS: atom_id res chain seq x y z
N MET A 1 -21.06 -13.76 1.15
CA MET A 1 -21.29 -12.32 1.48
C MET A 1 -22.30 -11.81 0.48
N ASN A 2 -23.27 -11.03 0.92
CA ASN A 2 -24.22 -10.43 -0.02
C ASN A 2 -23.82 -8.95 -0.16
N ILE A 3 -23.12 -8.59 -1.25
CA ILE A 3 -22.64 -7.23 -1.50
C ILE A 3 -23.40 -6.68 -2.72
N SER A 4 -24.19 -5.64 -2.51
CA SER A 4 -24.81 -4.88 -3.60
C SER A 4 -23.84 -3.83 -4.11
N LEU A 5 -23.37 -3.94 -5.36
CA LEU A 5 -22.46 -2.98 -5.97
C LEU A 5 -22.99 -1.55 -5.87
N LYS A 6 -24.22 -1.33 -6.28
CA LYS A 6 -24.84 0.01 -6.33
C LYS A 6 -25.01 0.68 -4.98
N ASN A 7 -24.89 -0.11 -3.87
CA ASN A 7 -25.03 0.39 -2.50
C ASN A 7 -23.74 0.27 -1.69
N THR A 8 -22.62 -0.19 -2.27
CA THR A 8 -21.39 -0.41 -1.53
C THR A 8 -20.25 0.45 -2.09
N VAL A 9 -19.58 1.16 -1.17
CA VAL A 9 -18.29 1.82 -1.43
C VAL A 9 -17.17 0.84 -1.10
N PHE A 10 -16.30 0.60 -2.09
CA PHE A 10 -15.11 -0.23 -1.93
C PHE A 10 -13.94 0.63 -1.50
N VAL A 11 -13.30 0.26 -0.40
CA VAL A 11 -12.16 0.98 0.16
C VAL A 11 -10.96 0.05 0.21
N PHE A 12 -9.92 0.38 -0.53
CA PHE A 12 -8.71 -0.44 -0.63
C PHE A 12 -7.57 0.18 0.17
N ASP A 13 -6.82 -0.66 0.87
CA ASP A 13 -5.43 -0.36 1.17
C ASP A 13 -4.62 -0.34 -0.14
N LEU A 14 -3.41 0.21 -0.10
CA LEU A 14 -2.56 0.38 -1.28
C LEU A 14 -1.45 -0.66 -1.33
N ASP A 15 -0.54 -0.60 -0.36
CA ASP A 15 0.69 -1.39 -0.32
C ASP A 15 0.37 -2.86 0.04
N ASP A 16 0.94 -3.81 -0.68
CA ASP A 16 0.67 -5.26 -0.57
C ASP A 16 -0.80 -5.68 -0.77
N THR A 17 -1.68 -4.72 -1.10
CA THR A 17 -3.09 -4.96 -1.45
C THR A 17 -3.35 -4.79 -2.94
N LEU A 18 -3.16 -3.61 -3.50
CA LEU A 18 -3.39 -3.35 -4.93
C LEU A 18 -2.18 -3.73 -5.80
N TYR A 19 -0.99 -3.61 -5.26
CA TYR A 19 0.30 -3.98 -5.86
C TYR A 19 1.26 -4.47 -4.77
N LYS A 20 2.41 -5.05 -5.12
CA LYS A 20 3.38 -5.52 -4.11
C LYS A 20 4.35 -4.40 -3.70
N GLU A 21 4.44 -4.11 -2.39
CA GLU A 21 5.36 -3.09 -1.87
C GLU A 21 6.83 -3.43 -2.17
N ALA A 22 7.15 -4.72 -2.29
CA ALA A 22 8.47 -5.18 -2.74
C ALA A 22 8.87 -4.60 -4.11
N ASP A 23 7.90 -4.39 -5.03
CA ASP A 23 8.18 -3.81 -6.35
C ASP A 23 8.52 -2.30 -6.24
N TYR A 24 7.84 -1.57 -5.33
CA TYR A 24 8.21 -0.19 -5.01
C TYR A 24 9.61 -0.10 -4.39
N HIS A 25 9.93 -1.00 -3.45
CA HIS A 25 11.25 -1.05 -2.83
C HIS A 25 12.34 -1.29 -3.89
N ALA A 26 12.16 -2.29 -4.74
CA ALA A 26 13.10 -2.59 -5.83
C ALA A 26 13.26 -1.39 -6.80
N SER A 27 12.17 -0.70 -7.13
CA SER A 27 12.19 0.52 -7.96
C SER A 27 13.01 1.63 -7.32
N GLY A 28 12.81 1.88 -6.02
CA GLY A 28 13.55 2.91 -5.28
C GLY A 28 15.06 2.63 -5.18
N VAL A 29 15.42 1.36 -4.94
CA VAL A 29 16.84 0.94 -4.92
C VAL A 29 17.49 1.15 -6.28
N ARG A 30 16.80 0.82 -7.38
CA ARG A 30 17.28 1.11 -8.75
C ARG A 30 17.48 2.61 -8.99
N ALA A 31 16.53 3.44 -8.50
CA ALA A 31 16.62 4.89 -8.66
C ALA A 31 17.84 5.46 -7.94
N VAL A 32 18.08 5.06 -6.68
CA VAL A 32 19.27 5.48 -5.93
C VAL A 32 20.56 5.01 -6.63
N ALA A 33 20.63 3.73 -7.05
CA ALA A 33 21.80 3.22 -7.75
C ALA A 33 22.09 4.00 -9.04
N LYS A 34 21.05 4.33 -9.82
CA LYS A 34 21.15 5.16 -11.03
C LYS A 34 21.67 6.56 -10.71
N LYS A 35 21.19 7.17 -9.63
CA LYS A 35 21.62 8.49 -9.17
C LYS A 35 23.09 8.46 -8.75
N VAL A 36 23.51 7.47 -7.97
CA VAL A 36 24.91 7.28 -7.55
C VAL A 36 25.82 7.13 -8.77
N LYS A 37 25.45 6.26 -9.71
CA LYS A 37 26.21 6.08 -10.95
C LYS A 37 26.36 7.38 -11.75
N SER A 38 25.31 8.18 -11.80
CA SER A 38 25.32 9.48 -12.50
C SER A 38 26.22 10.52 -11.84
N LEU A 39 26.29 10.56 -10.50
CA LEU A 39 27.02 11.59 -9.75
C LEU A 39 28.46 11.20 -9.45
N TYR A 40 28.67 9.92 -9.09
CA TYR A 40 29.96 9.42 -8.60
C TYR A 40 30.68 8.50 -9.61
N GLY A 41 30.02 8.10 -10.71
CA GLY A 41 30.58 7.17 -11.69
C GLY A 41 30.65 5.71 -11.23
N VAL A 42 30.13 5.40 -10.04
CA VAL A 42 30.20 4.07 -9.40
C VAL A 42 28.87 3.33 -9.58
N ASP A 43 28.92 2.09 -10.05
CA ASP A 43 27.73 1.22 -10.09
C ASP A 43 27.59 0.46 -8.78
N VAL A 44 26.60 0.84 -7.98
CA VAL A 44 26.36 0.27 -6.64
C VAL A 44 25.18 -0.70 -6.60
N TYR A 45 24.56 -1.01 -7.75
CA TYR A 45 23.32 -1.81 -7.74
C TYR A 45 23.54 -3.22 -7.16
N SER A 46 24.57 -3.92 -7.59
CA SER A 46 24.91 -5.26 -7.08
C SER A 46 25.28 -5.25 -5.59
N TYR A 47 25.94 -4.19 -5.13
CA TYR A 47 26.24 -4.01 -3.70
C TYR A 47 24.96 -3.85 -2.89
N LEU A 48 24.03 -2.97 -3.28
CA LEU A 48 22.75 -2.77 -2.61
C LEU A 48 21.91 -4.06 -2.60
N GLN A 49 21.90 -4.81 -3.69
CA GLN A 49 21.22 -6.12 -3.74
C GLN A 49 21.84 -7.12 -2.75
N SER A 50 23.16 -7.11 -2.59
CA SER A 50 23.83 -7.95 -1.59
C SER A 50 23.46 -7.52 -0.16
N CYS A 51 23.44 -6.23 0.14
CA CYS A 51 23.01 -5.71 1.44
C CYS A 51 21.57 -6.16 1.78
N ILE A 52 20.64 -6.02 0.84
CA ILE A 52 19.25 -6.44 1.01
C ILE A 52 19.16 -7.96 1.26
N LYS A 53 19.90 -8.76 0.50
CA LYS A 53 19.91 -10.22 0.64
C LYS A 53 20.44 -10.68 2.02
N HIS A 54 21.28 -9.88 2.67
CA HIS A 54 21.84 -10.16 3.99
C HIS A 54 21.14 -9.38 5.11
N ASP A 55 19.93 -8.86 4.85
CA ASP A 55 19.09 -8.12 5.81
C ASP A 55 19.82 -6.96 6.48
N GLU A 56 20.63 -6.17 5.70
CA GLU A 56 21.31 -5.01 6.23
C GLU A 56 20.31 -3.98 6.78
N ALA A 57 20.37 -3.77 8.08
CA ALA A 57 19.41 -2.93 8.80
C ALA A 57 19.52 -1.44 8.42
N ASP A 58 20.70 -0.98 8.00
CA ASP A 58 20.94 0.40 7.59
C ASP A 58 21.51 0.48 6.17
N LEU A 59 20.68 0.11 5.20
CA LEU A 59 21.05 0.08 3.77
C LEU A 59 21.73 1.37 3.29
N TRP A 60 21.20 2.52 3.71
CA TRP A 60 21.72 3.81 3.22
C TRP A 60 22.97 4.26 3.97
N GLY A 61 23.13 3.87 5.22
CA GLY A 61 24.38 4.04 5.95
C GLY A 61 25.49 3.17 5.37
N ALA A 62 25.20 1.90 5.06
CA ALA A 62 26.12 1.01 4.38
C ALA A 62 26.56 1.55 3.01
N LEU A 63 25.62 2.17 2.25
CA LEU A 63 25.95 2.83 0.99
C LEU A 63 26.90 4.02 1.18
N CYS A 64 26.69 4.84 2.22
CA CYS A 64 27.64 5.93 2.53
C CYS A 64 29.04 5.40 2.78
N LEU A 65 29.17 4.37 3.61
CA LEU A 65 30.47 3.75 3.91
C LEU A 65 31.12 3.15 2.66
N HIS A 66 30.35 2.48 1.81
CA HIS A 66 30.84 1.90 0.56
C HIS A 66 31.39 2.95 -0.43
N LEU A 67 30.84 4.16 -0.39
CA LEU A 67 31.25 5.28 -1.25
C LEU A 67 32.27 6.21 -0.59
N ASP A 68 32.76 5.88 0.62
CA ASP A 68 33.64 6.74 1.43
C ASP A 68 33.03 8.14 1.67
N LEU A 69 31.71 8.18 1.93
CA LEU A 69 30.95 9.39 2.21
C LEU A 69 30.61 9.49 3.69
N PRO A 70 30.50 10.72 4.25
CA PRO A 70 30.03 10.90 5.60
C PRO A 70 28.57 10.44 5.77
N LEU A 71 28.24 9.88 6.94
CA LEU A 71 26.87 9.41 7.23
C LEU A 71 25.79 10.50 7.14
N THR A 72 26.16 11.77 7.13
CA THR A 72 25.25 12.89 6.88
C THR A 72 24.60 12.81 5.49
N GLU A 73 25.29 12.19 4.49
CA GLU A 73 24.76 11.97 3.15
C GLU A 73 23.67 10.90 3.07
N LYS A 74 23.53 10.07 4.10
CA LYS A 74 22.45 9.06 4.18
C LYS A 74 21.06 9.68 3.91
N GLN A 75 20.83 10.89 4.38
CA GLN A 75 19.55 11.55 4.20
C GLN A 75 19.27 11.87 2.73
N SER A 76 20.29 12.17 1.93
CA SER A 76 20.17 12.40 0.48
C SER A 76 19.68 11.15 -0.24
N PHE A 77 20.23 9.97 0.09
CA PHE A 77 19.80 8.68 -0.47
C PHE A 77 18.38 8.31 -0.03
N ILE A 78 18.01 8.57 1.24
CA ILE A 78 16.66 8.37 1.74
C ILE A 78 15.65 9.24 0.96
N TRP A 79 16.00 10.50 0.67
CA TRP A 79 15.11 11.37 -0.11
C TRP A 79 15.02 10.94 -1.57
N GLU A 80 16.12 10.57 -2.21
CA GLU A 80 16.11 10.02 -3.58
C GLU A 80 15.20 8.77 -3.64
N TYR A 81 15.35 7.83 -2.68
CA TYR A 81 14.50 6.66 -2.56
C TYR A 81 13.02 7.02 -2.40
N ARG A 82 12.67 8.00 -1.57
CA ARG A 82 11.29 8.38 -1.28
C ARG A 82 10.61 9.20 -2.37
N LEU A 83 11.39 9.96 -3.12
CA LEU A 83 10.91 10.91 -4.12
C LEU A 83 11.11 10.42 -5.56
N HIS A 84 11.68 9.23 -5.76
CA HIS A 84 11.82 8.70 -7.10
C HIS A 84 10.45 8.53 -7.77
N GLN A 85 10.42 8.53 -9.09
CA GLN A 85 9.24 8.12 -9.83
C GLN A 85 9.15 6.59 -9.81
N PRO A 86 8.12 5.99 -9.16
CA PRO A 86 8.06 4.55 -9.02
C PRO A 86 7.82 3.84 -10.35
N ASP A 87 8.59 2.78 -10.59
CA ASP A 87 8.38 1.83 -11.68
C ASP A 87 7.57 0.65 -11.14
N ILE A 88 6.27 0.88 -10.95
CA ILE A 88 5.29 -0.07 -10.41
C ILE A 88 4.02 -0.06 -11.26
N THR A 89 3.35 -1.18 -11.36
CA THR A 89 2.13 -1.32 -12.17
C THR A 89 1.12 -2.22 -11.47
N LEU A 90 -0.17 -1.97 -11.71
CA LEU A 90 -1.22 -2.92 -11.37
C LEU A 90 -1.16 -4.14 -12.32
N SER A 91 -1.48 -5.32 -11.79
CA SER A 91 -1.74 -6.47 -12.66
C SER A 91 -2.92 -6.18 -13.59
N ARG A 92 -2.96 -6.82 -14.76
CA ARG A 92 -4.09 -6.65 -15.69
C ARG A 92 -5.42 -7.05 -15.05
N ALA A 93 -5.41 -8.06 -14.20
CA ALA A 93 -6.58 -8.52 -13.47
C ALA A 93 -7.10 -7.43 -12.51
N ASN A 94 -6.20 -6.80 -11.73
CA ASN A 94 -6.56 -5.70 -10.83
C ASN A 94 -7.03 -4.46 -11.58
N GLN A 95 -6.41 -4.12 -12.72
CA GLN A 95 -6.88 -3.03 -13.58
C GLN A 95 -8.33 -3.25 -14.05
N ASN A 96 -8.63 -4.45 -14.55
CA ASN A 96 -9.97 -4.80 -15.02
C ASN A 96 -11.01 -4.78 -13.87
N LEU A 97 -10.63 -5.29 -12.69
CA LEU A 97 -11.50 -5.26 -11.51
C LEU A 97 -11.80 -3.82 -11.07
N LEU A 98 -10.79 -2.98 -10.95
CA LEU A 98 -10.99 -1.59 -10.53
C LEU A 98 -11.86 -0.83 -11.54
N ALA A 99 -11.63 -1.00 -12.85
CA ALA A 99 -12.46 -0.39 -13.89
C ALA A 99 -13.94 -0.85 -13.79
N LEU A 100 -14.18 -2.14 -13.56
CA LEU A 100 -15.53 -2.65 -13.33
C LEU A 100 -16.19 -2.01 -12.10
N LEU A 101 -15.44 -1.90 -10.98
CA LEU A 101 -15.96 -1.31 -9.75
C LEU A 101 -16.20 0.19 -9.90
N GLU A 102 -15.38 0.91 -10.64
CA GLU A 102 -15.59 2.34 -10.94
C GLU A 102 -16.89 2.58 -11.71
N GLU A 103 -17.26 1.68 -12.60
CA GLU A 103 -18.49 1.78 -13.39
C GLU A 103 -19.74 1.36 -12.62
N THR A 104 -19.62 0.42 -11.66
CA THR A 104 -20.78 -0.30 -11.12
C THR A 104 -21.02 -0.09 -9.63
N ALA A 105 -19.99 0.24 -8.85
CA ALA A 105 -20.10 0.43 -7.42
C ALA A 105 -20.61 1.81 -7.04
N ALA A 106 -21.08 1.98 -5.81
CA ALA A 106 -21.45 3.28 -5.24
C ALA A 106 -20.26 4.25 -5.16
N GLY A 107 -19.06 3.73 -5.07
CA GLY A 107 -17.82 4.50 -5.08
C GLY A 107 -16.59 3.65 -4.79
N LEU A 108 -15.42 4.21 -5.12
CA LEU A 108 -14.12 3.69 -4.75
C LEU A 108 -13.35 4.72 -3.95
N ALA A 109 -12.56 4.25 -3.00
CA ALA A 109 -11.59 5.06 -2.27
C ALA A 109 -10.34 4.25 -1.92
N ILE A 110 -9.24 4.94 -1.71
CA ILE A 110 -7.98 4.36 -1.21
C ILE A 110 -7.69 4.94 0.16
N LEU A 111 -7.35 4.08 1.13
CA LEU A 111 -6.94 4.46 2.46
C LEU A 111 -5.59 3.84 2.76
N THR A 112 -4.54 4.65 2.82
CA THR A 112 -3.16 4.17 2.94
C THR A 112 -2.37 4.94 3.99
N ASP A 113 -1.47 4.25 4.68
CA ASP A 113 -0.54 4.86 5.61
C ASP A 113 0.74 5.32 4.89
N GLY A 114 1.33 6.37 5.38
CA GLY A 114 2.63 6.83 4.90
C GLY A 114 2.70 8.33 4.57
N ARG A 115 3.84 8.72 4.01
CA ARG A 115 4.08 10.13 3.65
C ARG A 115 3.28 10.53 2.43
N SER A 116 2.67 11.72 2.49
CA SER A 116 1.86 12.28 1.41
C SER A 116 2.55 12.16 0.05
N THR A 117 3.73 12.74 -0.11
CA THR A 117 4.43 12.75 -1.41
C THR A 117 4.72 11.34 -1.93
N THR A 118 5.18 10.42 -1.06
CA THR A 118 5.49 9.04 -1.45
C THR A 118 4.24 8.31 -1.94
N GLN A 119 3.14 8.36 -1.18
CA GLN A 119 1.91 7.66 -1.57
C GLN A 119 1.28 8.28 -2.83
N ARG A 120 1.34 9.61 -2.99
CA ARG A 120 0.87 10.27 -4.23
C ARG A 120 1.70 9.89 -5.46
N LEU A 121 3.01 9.70 -5.33
CA LEU A 121 3.84 9.19 -6.42
C LEU A 121 3.48 7.75 -6.80
N LYS A 122 3.23 6.88 -5.80
CA LYS A 122 2.74 5.51 -6.02
C LYS A 122 1.39 5.52 -6.74
N LEU A 123 0.42 6.29 -6.25
CA LEU A 123 -0.91 6.41 -6.87
C LEU A 123 -0.82 6.89 -8.32
N LYS A 124 0.04 7.87 -8.60
CA LYS A 124 0.27 8.37 -9.97
C LYS A 124 0.86 7.28 -10.87
N ALA A 125 1.86 6.54 -10.39
CA ALA A 125 2.48 5.46 -11.15
C ALA A 125 1.51 4.32 -11.47
N LEU A 126 0.62 3.99 -10.51
CA LEU A 126 -0.42 2.97 -10.66
C LEU A 126 -1.65 3.43 -11.48
N GLY A 127 -1.72 4.71 -11.89
CA GLY A 127 -2.88 5.25 -12.61
C GLY A 127 -4.10 5.55 -11.74
N LEU A 128 -3.92 5.58 -10.40
CA LEU A 128 -5.01 5.71 -9.41
C LEU A 128 -5.15 7.11 -8.82
N ALA A 129 -4.42 8.11 -9.34
CA ALA A 129 -4.41 9.47 -8.78
C ALA A 129 -5.76 10.21 -8.88
N HIS A 130 -6.69 9.72 -9.68
CA HIS A 130 -8.03 10.27 -9.84
C HIS A 130 -9.00 9.82 -8.75
N LEU A 131 -8.71 8.72 -8.05
CA LEU A 131 -9.55 8.20 -6.98
C LEU A 131 -9.44 9.03 -5.69
N PRO A 132 -10.53 9.16 -4.92
CA PRO A 132 -10.46 9.68 -3.56
C PRO A 132 -9.45 8.89 -2.73
N CYS A 133 -8.46 9.58 -2.18
CA CYS A 133 -7.40 8.96 -1.40
C CYS A 133 -7.25 9.62 -0.02
N PHE A 134 -7.11 8.79 1.01
CA PHE A 134 -6.98 9.18 2.42
C PHE A 134 -5.62 8.70 2.95
N ILE A 135 -4.62 9.56 2.83
CA ILE A 135 -3.24 9.28 3.22
C ILE A 135 -3.00 9.77 4.65
N SER A 136 -2.41 8.95 5.53
CA SER A 136 -2.18 9.34 6.93
C SER A 136 -1.32 10.60 7.06
N GLY A 137 -0.31 10.75 6.22
CA GLY A 137 0.55 11.94 6.19
C GLY A 137 -0.14 13.24 5.80
N GLU A 138 -1.42 13.20 5.34
CA GLU A 138 -2.23 14.37 4.99
C GLU A 138 -3.29 14.69 6.04
N HIS A 139 -3.70 13.73 6.82
CA HIS A 139 -4.84 13.82 7.75
C HIS A 139 -4.40 13.79 9.21
N GLY A 140 -3.31 14.49 9.53
CA GLY A 140 -2.83 14.64 10.90
C GLY A 140 -2.10 13.43 11.46
N GLY A 141 -1.52 12.58 10.59
CA GLY A 141 -0.71 11.45 11.01
C GLY A 141 -1.48 10.29 11.63
N ALA A 142 -2.76 10.18 11.32
CA ALA A 142 -3.63 9.13 11.85
C ALA A 142 -3.46 7.81 11.08
N ASP A 143 -2.39 7.08 11.37
CA ASP A 143 -2.17 5.75 10.81
C ASP A 143 -3.24 4.76 11.28
N LYS A 144 -3.55 3.76 10.45
CA LYS A 144 -4.40 2.62 10.86
C LYS A 144 -3.78 1.95 12.10
N PRO A 145 -4.57 1.56 13.08
CA PRO A 145 -6.03 1.39 13.08
C PRO A 145 -6.85 2.61 13.56
N ASP A 146 -6.33 3.83 13.53
CA ASP A 146 -7.10 5.01 13.92
C ASP A 146 -8.36 5.18 13.05
N PRO A 147 -9.57 5.35 13.63
CA PRO A 147 -10.82 5.37 12.88
C PRO A 147 -11.07 6.67 12.10
N ARG A 148 -10.32 7.75 12.33
CA ARG A 148 -10.62 9.09 11.78
C ARG A 148 -10.71 9.11 10.26
N ARG A 149 -9.80 8.43 9.55
CA ARG A 149 -9.82 8.40 8.08
C ARG A 149 -10.97 7.55 7.53
N PHE A 150 -11.33 6.46 8.21
CA PHE A 150 -12.52 5.68 7.88
C PHE A 150 -13.80 6.53 8.04
N GLN A 151 -13.89 7.33 9.11
CA GLN A 151 -15.00 8.28 9.33
C GLN A 151 -15.04 9.37 8.25
N GLN A 152 -13.88 9.86 7.80
CA GLN A 152 -13.82 10.82 6.67
C GLN A 152 -14.36 10.21 5.38
N ILE A 153 -14.07 8.93 5.12
CA ILE A 153 -14.65 8.21 3.97
C ILE A 153 -16.17 8.10 4.14
N ALA A 154 -16.66 7.73 5.33
CA ALA A 154 -18.09 7.65 5.60
C ALA A 154 -18.79 9.01 5.41
N ASN A 155 -18.16 10.10 5.79
CA ASN A 155 -18.68 11.45 5.57
C ASN A 155 -18.68 11.85 4.09
N LYS A 156 -17.70 11.39 3.31
CA LYS A 156 -17.62 11.66 1.86
C LYS A 156 -18.67 10.87 1.06
N PHE A 157 -19.00 9.68 1.51
CA PHE A 157 -19.95 8.76 0.87
C PHE A 157 -21.07 8.38 1.85
N PRO A 158 -21.95 9.32 2.26
CA PRO A 158 -22.95 9.03 3.28
C PRO A 158 -24.04 8.07 2.77
N ASN A 159 -24.59 7.27 3.68
CA ASN A 159 -25.73 6.36 3.42
C ASN A 159 -25.42 5.17 2.50
N TYR A 160 -24.16 4.77 2.38
CA TYR A 160 -23.77 3.54 1.69
C TYR A 160 -23.27 2.49 2.67
N ASP A 161 -23.26 1.25 2.22
CA ASP A 161 -22.47 0.17 2.83
C ASP A 161 -21.00 0.34 2.45
N TYR A 162 -20.11 -0.26 3.24
CA TYR A 162 -18.67 -0.20 2.96
C TYR A 162 -18.06 -1.58 2.99
N LEU A 163 -17.14 -1.85 2.08
CA LEU A 163 -16.24 -2.98 2.11
C LEU A 163 -14.80 -2.47 2.13
N TYR A 164 -14.09 -2.76 3.22
CA TYR A 164 -12.66 -2.47 3.33
C TYR A 164 -11.84 -3.71 2.95
N ILE A 165 -10.83 -3.53 2.11
CA ILE A 165 -9.94 -4.57 1.64
C ILE A 165 -8.50 -4.19 2.01
N GLY A 166 -7.77 -5.09 2.69
CA GLY A 166 -6.38 -4.88 3.10
C GLY A 166 -5.65 -6.19 3.34
N ASP A 167 -4.34 -6.13 3.59
CA ASP A 167 -3.50 -7.30 3.80
C ASP A 167 -2.94 -7.43 5.23
N ASN A 168 -2.96 -6.34 6.03
CA ASN A 168 -2.29 -6.31 7.33
C ASN A 168 -3.27 -6.36 8.51
N PRO A 169 -3.52 -7.54 9.13
CA PRO A 169 -4.48 -7.67 10.23
C PRO A 169 -4.17 -6.79 11.45
N ASN A 170 -2.90 -6.45 11.68
CA ASN A 170 -2.52 -5.61 12.82
C ASN A 170 -3.04 -4.17 12.71
N LYS A 171 -3.44 -3.72 11.53
CA LYS A 171 -3.81 -2.33 11.25
C LYS A 171 -5.17 -2.18 10.57
N ASP A 172 -5.52 -3.09 9.67
CA ASP A 172 -6.52 -2.86 8.65
C ASP A 172 -7.95 -3.05 9.12
N PHE A 173 -8.20 -3.98 10.04
CA PHE A 173 -9.58 -4.44 10.26
C PHE A 173 -10.21 -3.95 11.56
N LEU A 174 -9.44 -3.50 12.57
CA LEU A 174 -10.00 -3.05 13.84
C LEU A 174 -11.00 -1.90 13.66
N ALA A 175 -10.57 -0.82 13.02
CA ALA A 175 -11.42 0.37 12.87
C ALA A 175 -12.65 0.12 11.99
N PRO A 176 -12.54 -0.49 10.78
CA PRO A 176 -13.73 -0.77 9.98
C PRO A 176 -14.67 -1.78 10.64
N ASN A 177 -14.17 -2.80 11.38
CA ASN A 177 -15.02 -3.71 12.14
C ASN A 177 -15.81 -2.97 13.24
N GLN A 178 -15.16 -2.06 13.98
CA GLN A 178 -15.82 -1.22 14.98
C GLN A 178 -16.89 -0.30 14.36
N LEU A 179 -16.66 0.17 13.14
CA LEU A 179 -17.61 0.97 12.35
C LEU A 179 -18.68 0.11 11.66
N ARG A 180 -18.69 -1.21 11.88
CA ARG A 180 -19.61 -2.18 11.26
C ARG A 180 -19.52 -2.22 9.73
N TRP A 181 -18.37 -1.87 9.16
CA TRP A 181 -18.08 -2.09 7.77
C TRP A 181 -17.85 -3.58 7.51
N LYS A 182 -18.07 -4.00 6.30
CA LYS A 182 -17.60 -5.32 5.86
C LYS A 182 -16.09 -5.26 5.64
N THR A 183 -15.40 -6.36 5.95
CA THR A 183 -13.94 -6.42 5.86
C THR A 183 -13.49 -7.68 5.14
N CYS A 184 -12.51 -7.54 4.26
CA CYS A 184 -11.93 -8.62 3.48
C CYS A 184 -10.41 -8.56 3.56
N GLY A 185 -9.79 -9.62 4.06
CA GLY A 185 -8.35 -9.79 4.12
C GLY A 185 -7.82 -10.43 2.83
N LEU A 186 -6.72 -9.90 2.30
CA LEU A 186 -5.97 -10.50 1.20
C LEU A 186 -4.79 -11.27 1.77
N THR A 187 -4.70 -12.58 1.50
CA THR A 187 -3.64 -13.43 2.06
C THR A 187 -2.26 -13.19 1.45
N GLY A 188 -2.20 -12.59 0.27
CA GLY A 188 -0.93 -12.24 -0.37
C GLY A 188 -0.02 -13.44 -0.67
N ASP A 189 1.28 -13.17 -0.82
CA ASP A 189 2.33 -14.17 -1.05
C ASP A 189 3.58 -13.89 -0.19
N HIS A 190 4.65 -14.67 -0.37
CA HIS A 190 5.91 -14.54 0.36
C HIS A 190 6.63 -13.18 0.19
N ARG A 191 6.17 -12.32 -0.71
CA ARG A 191 6.71 -10.96 -0.93
C ARG A 191 6.02 -9.90 -0.06
N ASN A 192 4.93 -10.24 0.64
CA ASN A 192 4.28 -9.32 1.56
C ASN A 192 5.20 -9.01 2.73
N ILE A 193 5.23 -7.75 3.15
CA ILE A 193 6.04 -7.32 4.29
C ILE A 193 5.48 -7.83 5.61
N TYR A 194 4.14 -7.89 5.72
CA TYR A 194 3.47 -8.29 6.95
C TYR A 194 2.88 -9.70 6.85
N SER A 195 2.86 -10.39 7.99
CA SER A 195 2.17 -11.68 8.11
C SER A 195 0.66 -11.47 8.18
N GLN A 196 -0.10 -12.35 7.50
CA GLN A 196 -1.55 -12.38 7.57
C GLN A 196 -2.07 -13.32 8.67
N GLU A 197 -1.17 -13.84 9.53
CA GLU A 197 -1.52 -14.68 10.67
C GLU A 197 -2.32 -13.87 11.71
N VAL A 198 -3.47 -14.38 12.12
CA VAL A 198 -4.40 -13.67 13.02
C VAL A 198 -4.61 -14.36 14.37
N SER A 199 -4.09 -15.59 14.56
CA SER A 199 -4.37 -16.39 15.76
C SER A 199 -3.92 -15.73 17.08
N HIS A 200 -2.91 -14.85 17.01
CA HIS A 200 -2.37 -14.10 18.14
C HIS A 200 -3.10 -12.78 18.41
N LEU A 201 -4.04 -12.38 17.54
CA LEU A 201 -4.77 -11.12 17.63
C LEU A 201 -6.17 -11.33 18.22
N ASP A 202 -6.70 -10.30 18.88
CA ASP A 202 -8.11 -10.28 19.26
C ASP A 202 -9.00 -10.35 18.02
N LYS A 203 -10.15 -11.01 18.14
CA LYS A 203 -11.09 -11.21 17.03
C LYS A 203 -11.56 -9.92 16.36
N SER A 204 -11.53 -8.79 17.06
CA SER A 204 -11.85 -7.48 16.48
C SER A 204 -10.89 -7.04 15.37
N TYR A 205 -9.69 -7.61 15.33
CA TYR A 205 -8.70 -7.40 14.28
C TYR A 205 -8.83 -8.34 13.08
N TRP A 206 -9.73 -9.33 13.15
CA TRP A 206 -9.88 -10.31 12.09
C TRP A 206 -10.77 -9.75 10.98
N PRO A 207 -10.39 -9.94 9.69
CA PRO A 207 -11.33 -9.67 8.62
C PRO A 207 -12.47 -10.68 8.65
N GLN A 208 -13.63 -10.28 8.18
CA GLN A 208 -14.80 -11.16 8.11
C GLN A 208 -14.67 -12.23 7.02
N TYR A 209 -13.87 -11.93 5.99
CA TYR A 209 -13.61 -12.80 4.84
C TYR A 209 -12.14 -12.76 4.47
N TRP A 210 -11.69 -13.83 3.83
CA TRP A 210 -10.36 -13.92 3.26
C TRP A 210 -10.45 -14.26 1.78
N ILE A 211 -9.60 -13.65 0.98
CA ILE A 211 -9.39 -13.94 -0.44
C ILE A 211 -7.89 -14.11 -0.69
N THR A 212 -7.53 -14.84 -1.74
CA THR A 212 -6.13 -15.00 -2.19
C THR A 212 -5.78 -14.02 -3.30
N GLU A 213 -6.78 -13.61 -4.08
CA GLU A 213 -6.66 -12.66 -5.18
C GLU A 213 -7.83 -11.67 -5.16
N LEU A 214 -7.56 -10.41 -5.54
CA LEU A 214 -8.61 -9.39 -5.58
C LEU A 214 -9.76 -9.74 -6.54
N THR A 215 -9.50 -10.51 -7.58
CA THR A 215 -10.52 -10.97 -8.54
C THR A 215 -11.61 -11.83 -7.91
N GLU A 216 -11.33 -12.47 -6.77
CA GLU A 216 -12.34 -13.24 -6.02
C GLU A 216 -13.45 -12.34 -5.42
N LEU A 217 -13.20 -11.02 -5.32
CA LEU A 217 -14.24 -10.07 -4.91
C LEU A 217 -15.47 -10.14 -5.82
N THR A 218 -15.29 -10.46 -7.11
CA THR A 218 -16.41 -10.62 -8.04
C THR A 218 -17.37 -11.75 -7.63
N GLY A 219 -16.86 -12.80 -6.98
CA GLY A 219 -17.67 -13.90 -6.45
C GLY A 219 -18.42 -13.56 -5.15
N LEU A 220 -18.04 -12.48 -4.47
CA LEU A 220 -18.69 -11.98 -3.26
C LEU A 220 -19.80 -10.97 -3.56
N ILE A 221 -19.88 -10.51 -4.79
CA ILE A 221 -20.78 -9.49 -5.28
C ILE A 221 -22.02 -10.17 -5.89
N ASN A 222 -23.19 -9.70 -5.51
CA ASN A 222 -24.42 -10.05 -6.20
C ASN A 222 -24.73 -9.00 -7.27
N ALA A 223 -25.02 -9.49 -8.45
CA ALA A 223 -25.47 -8.67 -9.57
C ALA A 223 -26.79 -7.96 -9.28
#